data_e781d86a45d2e68e45b87f3fc0ca5364
#
_entry.id   e781d86a45d2e68e45b87f3fc0ca5364
#
_cell.length_a   1.000
_cell.length_b   1.000
_cell.length_c   1.000
_cell.angle_alpha   90.00
_cell.angle_beta   90.00
_cell.angle_gamma   90.00
#
_symmetry.space_group_name_H-M   'P 1'
#
loop_
_entity.id
_entity.type
_entity.pdbx_description
1 polymer ?
#
loop_
_entity_poly.entity_id
_entity_poly.type
_entity_poly.pdbx_seq_one_letter_code
_entity_poly.pdbx_strand_id
1 'polypeptide(L)' 'MSREEVYEALNEVFQDVFDDEDIRVNDATSAADIEDWDSLEHINLIVAVEKKFNIKFNMGEVNTFKNVGEMVDIIMTRI' A
#
# COMPACT_ATOMS: atom_id res chain seq x y z
N MET A 1 -2.05 4.00 -15.52
CA MET A 1 -3.18 4.04 -14.55
C MET A 1 -3.30 5.43 -13.95
N SER A 2 -4.54 5.86 -13.72
CA SER A 2 -4.77 7.08 -12.95
C SER A 2 -4.57 6.80 -11.46
N ARG A 3 -4.43 7.88 -10.67
CA ARG A 3 -4.31 7.74 -9.22
C ARG A 3 -5.54 7.04 -8.62
N GLU A 4 -6.73 7.33 -9.14
CA GLU A 4 -7.96 6.66 -8.71
C GLU A 4 -7.92 5.16 -8.96
N GLU A 5 -7.45 4.75 -10.13
CA GLU A 5 -7.30 3.33 -10.46
C GLU A 5 -6.29 2.65 -9.57
N VAL A 6 -5.20 3.34 -9.23
CA VAL A 6 -4.21 2.83 -8.28
C VAL A 6 -4.86 2.59 -6.91
N TYR A 7 -5.68 3.53 -6.45
CA TYR A 7 -6.39 3.37 -5.17
C TYR A 7 -7.40 2.23 -5.18
N GLU A 8 -8.11 2.03 -6.29
CA GLU A 8 -9.03 0.90 -6.40
C GLU A 8 -8.29 -0.43 -6.24
N ALA A 9 -7.17 -0.59 -6.95
CA ALA A 9 -6.36 -1.80 -6.86
C ALA A 9 -5.72 -1.93 -5.47
N LEU A 10 -5.26 -0.83 -4.90
CA LEU A 10 -4.60 -0.81 -3.61
C LEU A 10 -5.57 -1.16 -2.47
N ASN A 11 -6.82 -0.69 -2.55
CA ASN A 11 -7.83 -1.07 -1.57
C ASN A 11 -8.05 -2.59 -1.56
N GLU A 12 -8.06 -3.23 -2.72
CA GLU A 12 -8.17 -4.70 -2.78
C GLU A 12 -6.99 -5.37 -2.08
N VAL A 13 -5.77 -4.84 -2.28
CA VAL A 13 -4.57 -5.38 -1.64
C VAL A 13 -4.68 -5.26 -0.12
N PHE A 14 -5.05 -4.09 0.38
CA PHE A 14 -5.20 -3.86 1.81
C PHE A 14 -6.27 -4.75 2.42
N GLN A 15 -7.41 -4.89 1.74
CA GLN A 15 -8.49 -5.75 2.21
C GLN A 15 -8.05 -7.21 2.32
N ASP A 16 -7.29 -7.69 1.35
CA ASP A 16 -6.78 -9.06 1.35
C ASP A 16 -5.71 -9.27 2.43
N VAL A 17 -4.75 -8.36 2.54
CA VAL A 17 -3.65 -8.50 3.48
C VAL A 17 -4.13 -8.47 4.92
N PHE A 18 -5.08 -7.58 5.23
CA PHE A 18 -5.58 -7.41 6.59
C PHE A 18 -6.90 -8.16 6.84
N ASP A 19 -7.37 -8.91 5.86
CA ASP A 19 -8.61 -9.69 5.94
C ASP A 19 -9.78 -8.85 6.45
N ASP A 20 -9.97 -7.68 5.86
CA ASP A 20 -11.01 -6.73 6.25
C ASP A 20 -11.56 -6.01 5.02
N GLU A 21 -12.75 -6.40 4.60
CA GLU A 21 -13.41 -5.85 3.40
C GLU A 21 -13.80 -4.38 3.55
N ASP A 22 -13.82 -3.87 4.77
CA ASP A 22 -14.24 -2.48 5.03
C ASP A 22 -13.11 -1.47 4.91
N ILE A 23 -11.86 -1.94 4.74
CA ILE A 23 -10.72 -1.02 4.62
C ILE A 23 -10.83 -0.21 3.34
N ARG A 24 -10.71 1.11 3.49
CA ARG A 24 -10.57 2.05 2.41
C ARG A 24 -9.44 3.00 2.76
N VAL A 25 -8.43 3.05 1.91
CA VAL A 25 -7.27 3.90 2.17
C VAL A 25 -7.30 5.17 1.33
N ASN A 26 -6.65 6.22 1.83
CA ASN A 26 -6.50 7.48 1.13
C ASN A 26 -5.09 8.03 1.40
N ASP A 27 -4.79 9.21 0.87
CA ASP A 27 -3.45 9.79 1.00
C ASP A 27 -3.01 9.97 2.45
N ALA A 28 -3.93 10.21 3.35
CA ALA A 28 -3.61 10.46 4.76
C ALA A 28 -3.55 9.19 5.61
N THR A 29 -3.99 8.06 5.09
CA THR A 29 -4.01 6.80 5.85
C THR A 29 -2.59 6.38 6.23
N SER A 30 -2.40 6.08 7.51
CA SER A 30 -1.11 5.60 8.03
C SER A 30 -1.28 4.30 8.79
N ALA A 31 -0.16 3.72 9.21
CA ALA A 31 -0.18 2.48 10.00
C ALA A 31 -0.94 2.65 11.33
N ALA A 32 -1.01 3.87 11.86
CA ALA A 32 -1.77 4.14 13.07
C ALA A 32 -3.28 4.00 12.87
N ASP A 33 -3.75 4.09 11.63
CA ASP A 33 -5.18 4.03 11.30
C ASP A 33 -5.69 2.60 11.10
N ILE A 34 -4.79 1.64 10.93
CA ILE A 34 -5.14 0.24 10.70
C ILE A 34 -4.49 -0.60 11.79
N GLU A 35 -5.33 -1.17 12.65
CA GLU A 35 -4.88 -1.84 13.88
C GLU A 35 -3.85 -2.95 13.63
N ASP A 36 -4.04 -3.74 12.60
CA ASP A 36 -3.18 -4.89 12.32
C ASP A 36 -1.93 -4.57 11.51
N TRP A 37 -1.73 -3.31 11.16
CA TRP A 37 -0.60 -2.90 10.33
C TRP A 37 0.64 -2.70 11.19
N ASP A 38 1.35 -3.78 11.43
CA ASP A 38 2.62 -3.80 12.16
C ASP A 38 3.79 -4.05 11.20
N SER A 39 4.99 -4.23 11.73
CA SER A 39 6.20 -4.42 10.92
C SER A 39 6.14 -5.67 10.05
N LEU A 40 5.57 -6.75 10.57
CA LEU A 40 5.46 -8.00 9.83
C LEU A 40 4.44 -7.87 8.70
N GLU A 41 3.26 -7.32 9.01
CA GLU A 41 2.23 -7.12 8.00
C GLU A 41 2.65 -6.10 6.95
N HIS A 42 3.50 -5.14 7.32
CA HIS A 42 4.05 -4.20 6.35
C HIS A 42 4.86 -4.91 5.27
N ILE A 43 5.66 -5.90 5.65
CA ILE A 43 6.42 -6.71 4.68
C ILE A 43 5.48 -7.46 3.75
N ASN A 44 4.43 -8.09 4.31
CA ASN A 44 3.43 -8.79 3.52
C ASN A 44 2.71 -7.85 2.56
N LEU A 45 2.38 -6.65 3.04
CA LEU A 45 1.74 -5.62 2.23
C LEU A 45 2.61 -5.20 1.05
N ILE A 46 3.89 -4.95 1.29
CA ILE A 46 4.83 -4.54 0.23
C ILE A 46 4.92 -5.61 -0.85
N VAL A 47 5.04 -6.87 -0.46
CA VAL A 47 5.10 -7.99 -1.42
C VAL A 47 3.82 -8.05 -2.26
N ALA A 48 2.66 -7.91 -1.61
CA ALA A 48 1.37 -7.94 -2.29
C ALA A 48 1.21 -6.77 -3.28
N VAL A 49 1.65 -5.57 -2.88
CA VAL A 49 1.62 -4.38 -3.73
C VAL A 49 2.53 -4.57 -4.96
N GLU A 50 3.73 -5.09 -4.75
CA GLU A 50 4.66 -5.36 -5.85
C GLU A 50 4.06 -6.32 -6.87
N LYS A 51 3.39 -7.36 -6.40
CA LYS A 51 2.73 -8.33 -7.29
C LYS A 51 1.54 -7.71 -8.01
N LYS A 52 0.74 -6.93 -7.31
CA LYS A 52 -0.47 -6.34 -7.87
C LYS A 52 -0.16 -5.38 -9.02
N PHE A 53 0.87 -4.58 -8.85
CA PHE A 53 1.24 -3.55 -9.84
C PHE A 53 2.41 -3.97 -10.73
N ASN A 54 2.97 -5.15 -10.50
CA ASN A 54 4.13 -5.65 -11.24
C ASN A 54 5.32 -4.67 -11.18
N ILE A 55 5.64 -4.21 -9.99
CA ILE A 55 6.73 -3.27 -9.71
C ILE A 55 7.62 -3.80 -8.61
N LYS A 56 8.76 -3.13 -8.38
CA LYS A 56 9.64 -3.41 -7.24
C LYS A 56 9.94 -2.13 -6.50
N PHE A 57 9.93 -2.21 -5.17
CA PHE A 57 10.40 -1.12 -4.31
C PHE A 57 11.86 -1.38 -3.96
N ASN A 58 12.61 -0.29 -3.76
CA ASN A 58 13.96 -0.37 -3.20
C ASN A 58 13.88 -0.57 -1.69
N MET A 59 14.87 -1.22 -1.10
CA MET A 59 14.89 -1.45 0.35
C MET A 59 14.81 -0.15 1.15
N GLY A 60 15.45 0.91 0.65
CA GLY A 60 15.41 2.21 1.31
C GLY A 60 14.05 2.89 1.26
N GLU A 61 13.19 2.49 0.33
CA GLU A 61 11.84 3.05 0.20
C GLU A 61 10.84 2.39 1.12
N VAL A 62 11.01 1.09 1.38
CA VAL A 62 10.00 0.26 2.05
C VAL A 62 9.66 0.76 3.45
N ASN A 63 10.60 1.38 4.12
CA ASN A 63 10.44 1.85 5.49
C ASN A 63 10.27 3.37 5.61
N THR A 64 10.13 4.07 4.49
CA THR A 64 10.07 5.53 4.49
C THR A 64 8.66 6.09 4.36
N PHE A 65 7.68 5.24 4.10
CA PHE A 65 6.30 5.70 3.91
C PHE A 65 5.72 6.19 5.24
N LYS A 66 5.34 7.45 5.29
CA LYS A 66 4.62 8.02 6.43
C LYS A 66 3.13 7.76 6.32
N ASN A 67 2.64 7.62 5.10
CA ASN A 67 1.24 7.37 4.81
C ASN A 67 1.10 6.69 3.44
N VAL A 68 -0.11 6.28 3.12
CA VAL A 68 -0.41 5.60 1.86
C VAL A 68 -0.17 6.52 0.66
N GLY A 69 -0.39 7.82 0.83
CA GLY A 69 -0.12 8.79 -0.24
C GLY A 69 1.31 8.74 -0.74
N GLU A 70 2.27 8.62 0.17
CA GLU A 70 3.69 8.51 -0.21
C GLU A 70 3.97 7.21 -0.95
N MET A 71 3.33 6.12 -0.54
CA MET A 71 3.43 4.84 -1.25
C MET A 71 2.88 4.97 -2.67
N VAL A 72 1.71 5.59 -2.81
CA VAL A 72 1.07 5.80 -4.12
C VAL A 72 1.93 6.68 -5.03
N ASP A 73 2.57 7.71 -4.46
CA ASP A 73 3.48 8.56 -5.24
C ASP A 73 4.60 7.72 -5.88
N ILE A 74 5.17 6.79 -5.15
CA ILE A 74 6.22 5.90 -5.68
C ILE A 74 5.63 4.95 -6.72
N ILE A 75 4.48 4.34 -6.43
CA ILE A 75 3.82 3.46 -7.39
C ILE A 75 3.60 4.17 -8.73
N MET A 76 3.11 5.41 -8.67
CA MET A 76 2.83 6.21 -9.87
C MET A 76 4.08 6.45 -10.72
N THR A 77 5.26 6.44 -10.13
CA THR A 77 6.51 6.61 -10.90
C THR A 77 6.97 5.35 -11.60
N ARG A 78 6.36 4.20 -11.30
CA ARG A 78 6.82 2.88 -11.78
C ARG A 78 5.81 2.10 -12.62
N ILE A 79 4.63 2.63 -12.75
CA ILE A 79 3.59 2.01 -13.58
C ILE A 79 3.41 2.73 -14.92
#